data_617e3a686e67f9a85e21dea69626da4c
#
_entry.id   617e3a686e67f9a85e21dea69626da4c
#
_cell.length_a   1.000
_cell.length_b   1.000
_cell.length_c   1.000
_cell.angle_alpha   90.00
_cell.angle_beta   90.00
_cell.angle_gamma   90.00
#
_symmetry.space_group_name_H-M   'P 1'
#
loop_
_entity.id
_entity.type
_entity.pdbx_description
1 polymer ?
#
loop_
_entity_poly.entity_id
_entity_poly.type
_entity_poly.pdbx_seq_one_letter_code
_entity_poly.pdbx_strand_id
1 'polypeptide(L)'
;MKTINIDIETFSSINISKSGVYKYVESEDFEVLLFAYSIDGGKTEIVDIANGEELSEEIIQALLDDNVIKWAFNAQFERICLSRFLKLPKGTYLNPKSWRCTMIWSAYMGLPFSLEGVGKVLGLEKQKLIEGKDLIKYFCVSCTPT
;
A
#
# COMPACT_ATOMS: atom_id res chain seq x y z
N MET A 1 19.56 -4.26 4.22
CA MET A 1 18.41 -3.70 3.47
C MET A 1 18.56 -2.18 3.38
N LYS A 2 18.55 -1.65 2.19
CA LYS A 2 18.60 -0.19 1.94
C LYS A 2 17.24 0.36 1.52
N THR A 3 16.52 -0.39 0.69
CA THR A 3 15.22 0.00 0.17
C THR A 3 14.22 -1.14 0.23
N ILE A 4 12.95 -0.79 0.35
CA ILE A 4 11.84 -1.73 0.23
C ILE A 4 10.75 -1.09 -0.61
N ASN A 5 10.29 -1.79 -1.65
CA ASN A 5 9.10 -1.42 -2.41
C ASN A 5 7.90 -2.14 -1.82
N ILE A 6 6.80 -1.45 -1.68
CA ILE A 6 5.62 -1.94 -0.95
C ILE A 6 4.35 -1.69 -1.76
N ASP A 7 3.48 -2.67 -1.74
CA ASP A 7 2.11 -2.57 -2.22
C ASP A 7 1.20 -3.37 -1.29
N ILE A 8 0.05 -2.82 -0.92
CA ILE A 8 -0.88 -3.48 0.00
C ILE A 8 -2.30 -3.51 -0.54
N GLU A 9 -3.04 -4.53 -0.12
CA GLU A 9 -4.49 -4.58 -0.28
C GLU A 9 -5.14 -4.52 1.11
N THR A 10 -6.19 -3.72 1.24
CA THR A 10 -6.83 -3.43 2.52
C THR A 10 -8.35 -3.52 2.42
N PHE A 11 -9.00 -3.62 3.58
CA PHE A 11 -10.45 -3.50 3.71
C PHE A 11 -10.80 -2.47 4.80
N SER A 12 -11.85 -1.72 4.58
CA SER A 12 -12.55 -0.90 5.56
C SER A 12 -13.98 -0.61 5.07
N SER A 13 -14.93 -0.56 5.97
CA SER A 13 -16.31 -0.14 5.64
C SER A 13 -16.42 1.34 5.28
N ILE A 14 -15.41 2.13 5.61
CA ILE A 14 -15.37 3.56 5.28
C ILE A 14 -15.01 3.76 3.81
N ASN A 15 -15.76 4.64 3.14
CA ASN A 15 -15.46 5.00 1.76
C ASN A 15 -14.29 5.98 1.70
N ILE A 16 -13.12 5.50 1.24
CA ILE A 16 -11.89 6.29 1.19
C ILE A 16 -12.01 7.53 0.29
N SER A 17 -12.76 7.43 -0.82
CA SER A 17 -12.93 8.56 -1.75
C SER A 17 -13.72 9.71 -1.13
N LYS A 18 -14.61 9.42 -0.18
CA LYS A 18 -15.42 10.42 0.51
C LYS A 18 -14.77 10.95 1.77
N SER A 19 -14.08 10.11 2.50
CA SER A 19 -13.63 10.39 3.87
C SER A 19 -12.10 10.57 4.00
N GLY A 20 -11.34 10.12 3.01
CA GLY A 20 -9.87 10.14 3.04
C GLY A 20 -9.26 9.00 3.85
N VAL A 21 -7.94 8.82 3.71
CA VAL A 21 -7.21 7.69 4.28
C VAL A 21 -7.20 7.68 5.82
N TYR A 22 -7.15 8.84 6.45
CA TYR A 22 -7.10 8.91 7.92
C TYR A 22 -8.36 8.35 8.59
N LYS A 23 -9.55 8.69 8.07
CA LYS A 23 -10.80 8.11 8.55
C LYS A 23 -10.96 6.64 8.13
N TYR A 24 -10.49 6.31 6.95
CA TYR A 24 -10.51 4.94 6.43
C TYR A 24 -9.84 3.95 7.38
N VAL A 25 -8.66 4.29 7.92
CA VAL A 25 -7.91 3.41 8.84
C VAL A 25 -8.43 3.44 10.27
N GLU A 26 -9.22 4.44 10.65
CA GLU A 26 -9.80 4.53 11.99
C GLU A 26 -11.00 3.60 12.20
N SER A 27 -11.55 3.05 11.13
CA SER A 27 -12.65 2.08 11.22
C SER A 27 -12.23 0.86 12.04
N GLU A 28 -13.13 0.35 12.87
CA GLU A 28 -12.88 -0.86 13.68
C GLU A 28 -12.66 -2.10 12.80
N ASP A 29 -13.23 -2.12 11.61
CA ASP A 29 -13.11 -3.22 10.65
C ASP A 29 -11.96 -3.04 9.64
N PHE A 30 -11.13 -2.00 9.81
CA PHE A 30 -9.96 -1.83 8.96
C PHE A 30 -8.98 -3.00 9.14
N GLU A 31 -8.57 -3.57 8.03
CA GLU A 31 -7.52 -4.59 8.01
C GLU A 31 -6.66 -4.53 6.75
N VAL A 32 -5.41 -4.96 6.88
CA VAL A 32 -4.52 -5.23 5.75
C VAL A 32 -4.70 -6.68 5.36
N LEU A 33 -5.05 -6.92 4.10
CA LEU A 33 -5.33 -8.26 3.56
C LEU A 33 -4.08 -8.91 2.99
N LEU A 34 -3.36 -8.17 2.15
CA LEU A 34 -2.14 -8.61 1.48
C LEU A 34 -1.05 -7.56 1.62
N PHE A 35 0.17 -8.03 1.79
CA PHE A 35 1.36 -7.18 1.81
C PHE A 35 2.38 -7.74 0.82
N ALA A 36 2.58 -7.03 -0.29
CA ALA A 36 3.58 -7.36 -1.29
C ALA A 36 4.80 -6.46 -1.12
N TYR A 37 5.99 -7.02 -1.24
CA TYR A 37 7.21 -6.27 -1.10
C TYR A 37 8.37 -6.83 -1.93
N SER A 38 9.35 -5.96 -2.19
CA SER A 38 10.62 -6.32 -2.83
C SER A 38 11.74 -5.57 -2.12
N ILE A 39 12.77 -6.29 -1.68
CA ILE A 39 13.93 -5.74 -0.97
C ILE A 39 15.05 -5.46 -1.97
N ASP A 40 15.59 -4.24 -1.93
CA ASP A 40 16.74 -3.80 -2.73
C ASP A 40 16.63 -4.15 -4.24
N GLY A 41 15.41 -4.06 -4.79
CA GLY A 41 15.13 -4.40 -6.19
C GLY A 41 15.12 -5.89 -6.50
N GLY A 42 15.07 -6.74 -5.49
CA GLY A 42 15.02 -8.20 -5.63
C GLY A 42 13.66 -8.73 -6.01
N LYS A 43 13.47 -10.02 -5.78
CA LYS A 43 12.22 -10.72 -6.05
C LYS A 43 11.06 -10.15 -5.24
N THR A 44 9.89 -10.05 -5.85
CA THR A 44 8.65 -9.69 -5.14
C THR A 44 8.14 -10.88 -4.34
N GLU A 45 7.82 -10.64 -3.08
CA GLU A 45 7.21 -11.59 -2.17
C GLU A 45 5.86 -11.07 -1.69
N ILE A 46 4.96 -11.98 -1.34
CA ILE A 46 3.60 -11.65 -0.88
C ILE A 46 3.36 -12.35 0.44
N VAL A 47 2.83 -11.60 1.40
CA VAL A 47 2.36 -12.12 2.69
C VAL A 47 0.84 -12.05 2.70
N ASP A 48 0.18 -13.19 2.84
CA ASP A 48 -1.29 -13.31 2.87
C ASP A 48 -1.79 -13.17 4.31
N ILE A 49 -1.91 -11.94 4.76
CA ILE A 49 -2.30 -11.60 6.12
C ILE A 49 -3.74 -12.06 6.41
N ALA A 50 -4.62 -11.95 5.42
CA ALA A 50 -6.02 -12.38 5.57
C ALA A 50 -6.15 -13.88 5.89
N ASN A 51 -5.21 -14.69 5.42
CA ASN A 51 -5.14 -16.15 5.69
C ASN A 51 -4.22 -16.52 6.86
N GLY A 52 -3.80 -15.56 7.67
CA GLY A 52 -3.05 -15.80 8.91
C GLY A 52 -1.53 -15.77 8.76
N GLU A 53 -1.00 -15.42 7.59
CA GLU A 53 0.44 -15.17 7.47
C GLU A 53 0.82 -13.86 8.18
N GLU A 54 2.02 -13.82 8.71
CA GLU A 54 2.53 -12.66 9.45
C GLU A 54 3.76 -12.07 8.77
N LEU A 55 3.94 -10.76 8.93
CA LEU A 55 5.18 -10.11 8.53
C LEU A 55 6.33 -10.59 9.41
N SER A 56 7.47 -10.86 8.80
CA SER A 56 8.70 -11.16 9.55
C SER A 56 9.14 -9.96 10.39
N GLU A 57 9.85 -10.23 11.48
CA GLU A 57 10.41 -9.18 12.32
C GLU A 57 11.34 -8.25 11.52
N GLU A 58 12.09 -8.79 10.56
CA GLU A 58 12.96 -8.00 9.67
C GLU A 58 12.15 -6.94 8.90
N ILE A 59 11.00 -7.31 8.35
CA ILE A 59 10.13 -6.38 7.61
C ILE A 59 9.51 -5.34 8.54
N ILE A 60 9.05 -5.76 9.72
CA ILE A 60 8.50 -4.84 10.72
C ILE A 60 9.55 -3.79 11.12
N GLN A 61 10.77 -4.22 11.41
CA GLN A 61 11.85 -3.31 11.77
C GLN A 61 12.23 -2.38 10.59
N ALA A 62 12.21 -2.88 9.36
CA ALA A 62 12.45 -2.04 8.17
C ALA A 62 11.38 -0.95 8.01
N LEU A 63 10.12 -1.24 8.32
CA LEU A 63 9.05 -0.24 8.28
C LEU A 63 9.25 0.87 9.32
N LEU A 64 9.79 0.52 10.48
CA LEU A 64 10.04 1.44 11.60
C LEU A 64 11.35 2.21 11.46
N ASP A 65 12.31 1.72 10.69
CA ASP A 65 13.65 2.30 10.53
C ASP A 65 13.65 3.42 9.48
N ASP A 66 13.92 4.64 9.91
CA ASP A 66 14.00 5.82 9.03
C ASP A 66 15.20 5.77 8.06
N ASN A 67 16.17 4.89 8.27
CA ASN A 67 17.29 4.69 7.35
C ASN A 67 16.95 3.76 6.19
N VAL A 68 15.88 3.00 6.27
CA VAL A 68 15.37 2.19 5.17
C VAL A 68 14.38 3.02 4.35
N ILE A 69 14.65 3.19 3.06
CA ILE A 69 13.77 3.95 2.16
C ILE A 69 12.61 3.05 1.72
N LYS A 70 11.38 3.50 1.93
CA LYS A 70 10.15 2.81 1.52
C LYS A 70 9.60 3.47 0.27
N TRP A 71 9.40 2.70 -0.77
CA TRP A 71 8.80 3.13 -2.04
C TRP A 71 7.40 2.54 -2.19
N ALA A 72 6.44 3.36 -2.58
CA ALA A 72 5.11 2.90 -2.94
C ALA A 72 4.49 3.82 -3.99
N PHE A 73 3.55 3.30 -4.77
CA PHE A 73 2.73 4.11 -5.66
C PHE A 73 1.53 4.65 -4.87
N ASN A 74 1.49 5.93 -4.59
CA ASN A 74 0.61 6.60 -3.62
C ASN A 74 1.03 6.30 -2.17
N ALA A 75 2.28 6.57 -1.85
CA ALA A 75 2.94 6.18 -0.59
C ALA A 75 2.26 6.67 0.69
N GLN A 76 1.51 7.76 0.65
CA GLN A 76 0.72 8.22 1.79
C GLN A 76 -0.28 7.16 2.24
N PHE A 77 -0.91 6.47 1.30
CA PHE A 77 -1.87 5.40 1.60
C PHE A 77 -1.19 4.26 2.38
N GLU A 78 -0.10 3.71 1.84
CA GLU A 78 0.64 2.63 2.51
C GLU A 78 1.16 3.07 3.88
N ARG A 79 1.73 4.27 3.97
CA ARG A 79 2.28 4.79 5.22
C ARG A 79 1.23 4.88 6.32
N ILE A 80 0.07 5.43 6.03
CA ILE A 80 -1.03 5.59 7.01
C ILE A 80 -1.64 4.23 7.36
N CYS A 81 -1.92 3.39 6.36
CA CYS A 81 -2.47 2.05 6.59
C CYS A 81 -1.52 1.19 7.44
N LEU A 82 -0.24 1.19 7.14
CA LEU A 82 0.75 0.41 7.89
C LEU A 82 0.99 0.98 9.29
N SER A 83 0.83 2.28 9.51
CA SER A 83 0.86 2.86 10.84
C SER A 83 -0.23 2.27 11.73
N ARG A 84 -1.44 2.12 11.20
CA ARG A 84 -2.57 1.48 11.91
C ARG A 84 -2.34 -0.01 12.09
N PHE A 85 -1.85 -0.69 11.06
CA PHE A 85 -1.53 -2.12 11.11
C PHE A 85 -0.50 -2.45 12.21
N LEU A 86 0.54 -1.62 12.34
CA LEU A 86 1.58 -1.74 13.38
C LEU A 86 1.10 -1.29 14.77
N LYS A 87 -0.16 -0.88 14.90
CA LYS A 87 -0.79 -0.45 16.14
C LYS A 87 -0.11 0.75 16.81
N LEU A 88 0.39 1.68 16.00
CA LEU A 88 0.87 2.96 16.52
C LEU A 88 -0.28 3.71 17.20
N PRO A 89 0.00 4.53 18.24
CA PRO A 89 -1.02 5.31 18.91
C PRO A 89 -1.85 6.15 17.93
N LYS A 90 -3.15 6.32 18.21
CA LYS A 90 -4.03 7.15 17.37
C LYS A 90 -3.44 8.54 17.18
N GLY A 91 -3.40 9.02 15.94
CA GLY A 91 -2.79 10.29 15.57
C GLY A 91 -1.27 10.25 15.39
N THR A 92 -0.64 9.09 15.60
CA THR A 92 0.78 8.85 15.36
C THR A 92 0.97 8.00 14.11
N TYR A 93 1.86 8.44 13.22
CA TYR A 93 2.09 7.77 11.94
C TYR A 93 3.59 7.58 11.71
N LEU A 94 3.93 6.57 10.88
CA LEU A 94 5.29 6.35 10.42
C LEU A 94 5.85 7.65 9.82
N ASN A 95 7.12 7.95 10.12
CA ASN A 95 7.76 9.18 9.68
C ASN A 95 7.82 9.25 8.15
N PRO A 96 7.24 10.29 7.51
CA PRO A 96 7.22 10.40 6.05
C PRO A 96 8.60 10.61 5.43
N LYS A 97 9.61 10.98 6.22
CA LYS A 97 10.96 11.31 5.74
C LYS A 97 11.62 10.20 4.94
N SER A 98 11.39 8.95 5.33
CA SER A 98 11.97 7.78 4.65
C SER A 98 11.06 7.18 3.56
N TRP A 99 9.92 7.77 3.31
CA TRP A 99 8.99 7.33 2.28
C TRP A 99 9.17 8.09 0.97
N ARG A 100 8.99 7.37 -0.14
CA ARG A 100 9.05 7.92 -1.51
C ARG A 100 7.82 7.46 -2.28
N CYS A 101 7.23 8.36 -3.04
CA CYS A 101 6.00 8.11 -3.79
C CYS A 101 6.29 8.12 -5.29
N THR A 102 6.20 6.95 -5.92
CA THR A 102 6.40 6.85 -7.37
C THR A 102 5.30 7.53 -8.17
N MET A 103 4.09 7.67 -7.62
CA MET A 103 3.01 8.44 -8.23
C MET A 103 3.39 9.93 -8.36
N ILE A 104 3.96 10.52 -7.31
CA ILE A 104 4.42 11.92 -7.33
C ILE A 104 5.60 12.08 -8.29
N TRP A 105 6.54 11.15 -8.30
CA TRP A 105 7.66 11.16 -9.25
C TRP A 105 7.18 11.07 -10.70
N SER A 106 6.17 10.24 -10.96
CA SER A 106 5.54 10.16 -12.28
C SER A 106 4.95 11.50 -12.72
N ALA A 107 4.26 12.20 -11.81
CA ALA A 107 3.71 13.52 -12.08
C ALA A 107 4.80 14.55 -12.43
N TYR A 108 5.92 14.54 -11.71
CA TYR A 108 7.07 15.40 -12.02
C TYR A 108 7.65 15.14 -13.42
N MET A 109 7.59 13.90 -13.90
CA MET A 109 8.06 13.52 -15.25
C MET A 109 7.00 13.70 -16.34
N GLY A 110 5.83 14.26 -16.01
CA GLY A 110 4.73 14.43 -16.97
C GLY A 110 4.00 13.15 -17.33
N LEU A 111 4.14 12.09 -16.51
CA LEU A 111 3.45 10.83 -16.71
C LEU A 111 2.04 10.86 -16.05
N PRO A 112 1.13 9.94 -16.45
CA PRO A 112 -0.19 9.84 -15.83
C PRO A 112 -0.12 9.63 -14.31
N PHE A 113 -1.19 10.02 -13.61
CA PHE A 113 -1.31 9.93 -12.14
C PHE A 113 -1.87 8.58 -11.67
N SER A 114 -1.87 7.56 -12.52
CA SER A 114 -2.30 6.20 -12.21
C SER A 114 -1.24 5.18 -12.61
N LEU A 115 -1.13 4.12 -11.84
CA LEU A 115 -0.18 3.02 -12.13
C LEU A 115 -0.47 2.38 -13.49
N GLU A 116 -1.75 2.19 -13.82
CA GLU A 116 -2.17 1.68 -15.12
C GLU A 116 -1.71 2.59 -16.26
N GLY A 117 -1.93 3.89 -16.13
CA GLY A 117 -1.53 4.87 -17.13
C GLY A 117 -0.01 4.96 -17.31
N VAL A 118 0.74 4.96 -16.22
CA VAL A 118 2.22 4.95 -16.26
C VAL A 118 2.73 3.70 -16.96
N GLY A 119 2.20 2.53 -16.66
CA GLY A 119 2.58 1.28 -17.30
C GLY A 119 2.34 1.29 -18.81
N LYS A 120 1.22 1.85 -19.25
CA LYS A 120 0.89 1.99 -20.68
C LYS A 120 1.84 2.96 -21.41
N VAL A 121 2.08 4.13 -20.83
CA VAL A 121 2.96 5.15 -21.42
C VAL A 121 4.39 4.65 -21.54
N LEU A 122 4.90 3.97 -20.51
CA LEU A 122 6.26 3.42 -20.51
C LEU A 122 6.39 2.11 -21.30
N GLY A 123 5.27 1.51 -21.73
CA GLY A 123 5.28 0.24 -22.45
C GLY A 123 5.86 -0.90 -21.63
N LEU A 124 5.56 -0.95 -20.32
CA LEU A 124 6.08 -1.99 -19.45
C LEU A 124 5.53 -3.38 -19.82
N GLU A 125 6.39 -4.38 -19.77
CA GLU A 125 6.03 -5.76 -20.06
C GLU A 125 4.97 -6.28 -19.08
N LYS A 126 5.12 -5.95 -17.79
CA LYS A 126 4.15 -6.27 -16.75
C LYS A 126 3.34 -5.03 -16.41
N GLN A 127 2.06 -5.07 -16.69
CA GLN A 127 1.12 -4.00 -16.43
C GLN A 127 0.04 -4.45 -15.44
N LYS A 128 -0.73 -3.47 -14.92
CA LYS A 128 -1.83 -3.74 -14.00
C LYS A 128 -2.89 -4.63 -14.67
N LEU A 129 -3.29 -5.71 -14.01
CA LEU A 129 -4.32 -6.62 -14.49
C LEU A 129 -5.70 -5.96 -14.41
N ILE A 130 -6.48 -6.05 -15.50
CA ILE A 130 -7.84 -5.50 -15.57
C ILE A 130 -8.76 -6.22 -14.59
N GLU A 131 -8.64 -7.53 -14.48
CA GLU A 131 -9.43 -8.39 -13.58
C GLU A 131 -9.22 -8.02 -12.10
N GLY A 132 -8.11 -7.41 -11.75
CA GLY A 132 -7.82 -6.94 -10.41
C GLY A 132 -8.83 -5.94 -9.87
N LYS A 133 -9.47 -5.15 -10.75
CA LYS A 133 -10.51 -4.19 -10.34
C LYS A 133 -11.74 -4.87 -9.73
N ASP A 134 -12.14 -5.99 -10.27
CA ASP A 134 -13.30 -6.74 -9.76
C ASP A 134 -12.97 -7.44 -8.45
N LEU A 135 -11.76 -7.97 -8.33
CA LEU A 135 -11.27 -8.55 -7.07
C LEU A 135 -11.18 -7.50 -5.95
N ILE A 136 -10.71 -6.29 -6.26
CA ILE A 136 -10.67 -5.19 -5.29
C ILE A 136 -12.08 -4.84 -4.82
N LYS A 137 -13.05 -4.75 -5.72
CA LYS A 137 -14.46 -4.51 -5.34
C LYS A 137 -15.01 -5.60 -4.44
N TYR A 138 -14.66 -6.84 -4.72
CA TYR A 138 -15.16 -7.99 -3.96
C TYR A 138 -14.56 -8.09 -2.55
N PHE A 139 -13.25 -7.92 -2.42
CA PHE A 139 -12.53 -8.15 -1.16
C PHE A 139 -12.26 -6.89 -0.34
N CYS A 140 -12.09 -5.74 -0.99
CA CYS A 140 -11.58 -4.53 -0.34
C CYS A 140 -12.65 -3.47 -0.07
N VAL A 141 -13.87 -3.66 -0.58
CA VAL A 141 -14.96 -2.68 -0.46
C VAL A 141 -16.16 -3.32 0.21
N SER A 142 -16.74 -2.60 1.17
CA SER A 142 -17.99 -3.01 1.81
C SER A 142 -19.12 -3.07 0.78
N CYS A 143 -19.89 -4.15 0.80
CA CYS A 143 -21.07 -4.32 -0.05
C CYS A 143 -22.31 -4.60 0.81
N THR A 144 -23.48 -4.25 0.28
CA THR A 144 -24.76 -4.61 0.89
C THR A 144 -25.05 -6.07 0.59
N PRO A 145 -25.35 -6.92 1.58
CA PRO A 145 -25.81 -8.28 1.32
C PRO A 145 -27.06 -8.28 0.44
N THR A 146 -27.04 -9.08 -0.58
CA THR A 146 -28.22 -9.33 -1.42
C THR A 146 -29.11 -10.40 -0.81
#